data_27db14fb084ebed5b96aa1d76302a175
#
_entry.id   27db14fb084ebed5b96aa1d76302a175
#
_cell.length_a   1.000
_cell.length_b   1.000
_cell.length_c   1.000
_cell.angle_alpha   90.00
_cell.angle_beta   90.00
_cell.angle_gamma   90.00
#
_symmetry.space_group_name_H-M   'P 1'
#
loop_
_entity.id
_entity.type
_entity.pdbx_description
1 polymer ?
#
loop_
_entity_poly.entity_id
_entity_poly.type
_entity_poly.pdbx_seq_one_letter_code
_entity_poly.pdbx_strand_id
1 'polypeptide(L)'
;MPRPKPANAIAGPTPRQGKTFKHSWVYLIALIILLTTRSVFYHRFGPGLDWIPSLESIDVAPHFRSDFFQRALAYSTISFARWLSALYFCLALLASIKPDTDTAKIWRSFLRSQFGWLGGLSPALLWASTLVLAILVHTTESAWIAHIGAGGTHSSPYKHLPLLIMLDFRATVYLSMIILTLFILNSYVYFGDHPFWKNIDNCGTRLFAPFRKTRLIAGKVDLTPFIAMTIALAIIFVLRHEQLAAWLR
;
A
#
# COMPACT_ATOMS: atom_id res chain seq x y z
N MET A 1 -44.50 -28.73 -30.83
CA MET A 1 -43.20 -29.39 -31.09
C MET A 1 -42.16 -28.77 -30.14
N PRO A 2 -41.57 -29.50 -29.22
CA PRO A 2 -40.54 -28.97 -28.35
C PRO A 2 -39.23 -28.79 -29.12
N ARG A 3 -38.58 -27.61 -28.97
CA ARG A 3 -37.29 -27.34 -29.58
C ARG A 3 -36.23 -28.28 -28.98
N PRO A 4 -35.37 -28.90 -29.81
CA PRO A 4 -34.28 -29.72 -29.29
C PRO A 4 -33.30 -28.82 -28.53
N LYS A 5 -32.93 -29.25 -27.32
CA LYS A 5 -31.84 -28.61 -26.55
C LYS A 5 -30.53 -28.70 -27.36
N PRO A 6 -29.76 -27.62 -27.47
CA PRO A 6 -28.42 -27.73 -28.09
C PRO A 6 -27.56 -28.65 -27.26
N ALA A 7 -27.27 -29.81 -27.82
CA ALA A 7 -26.23 -30.69 -27.33
C ALA A 7 -24.89 -29.98 -27.58
N ASN A 8 -24.02 -30.01 -26.58
CA ASN A 8 -22.67 -29.48 -26.59
C ASN A 8 -22.51 -27.98 -26.26
N ALA A 9 -22.96 -27.57 -25.07
CA ALA A 9 -22.22 -26.56 -24.37
C ALA A 9 -20.88 -27.19 -24.01
N ILE A 10 -19.82 -26.86 -24.77
CA ILE A 10 -18.43 -27.17 -24.41
C ILE A 10 -18.25 -26.72 -22.96
N ALA A 11 -18.11 -27.68 -22.05
CA ALA A 11 -17.84 -27.40 -20.65
C ALA A 11 -16.59 -26.53 -20.63
N GLY A 12 -16.77 -25.24 -20.34
CA GLY A 12 -15.64 -24.32 -20.18
C GLY A 12 -14.63 -24.94 -19.21
N PRO A 13 -13.35 -24.66 -19.36
CA PRO A 13 -12.33 -25.24 -18.52
C PRO A 13 -12.75 -25.07 -17.07
N THR A 14 -12.93 -26.19 -16.38
CA THR A 14 -13.23 -26.22 -14.94
C THR A 14 -12.25 -25.29 -14.26
N PRO A 15 -12.71 -24.33 -13.43
CA PRO A 15 -11.81 -23.44 -12.75
C PRO A 15 -10.83 -24.34 -11.98
N ARG A 16 -9.55 -24.27 -12.36
CA ARG A 16 -8.48 -24.98 -11.64
C ARG A 16 -8.64 -24.56 -10.19
N GLN A 17 -9.10 -25.48 -9.36
CA GLN A 17 -9.05 -25.32 -7.92
C GLN A 17 -7.60 -25.03 -7.61
N GLY A 18 -7.31 -23.78 -7.22
CA GLY A 18 -5.96 -23.34 -6.90
C GLY A 18 -5.42 -24.34 -5.89
N LYS A 19 -4.30 -24.97 -6.24
CA LYS A 19 -3.58 -25.87 -5.33
C LYS A 19 -3.40 -25.06 -4.05
N THR A 20 -4.16 -25.42 -3.02
CA THR A 20 -3.98 -24.86 -1.67
C THR A 20 -2.50 -24.99 -1.36
N PHE A 21 -1.86 -23.87 -1.04
CA PHE A 21 -0.43 -23.77 -0.77
C PHE A 21 -0.07 -24.71 0.39
N LYS A 22 0.22 -25.96 0.10
CA LYS A 22 0.71 -26.94 1.10
C LYS A 22 2.07 -26.52 1.71
N HIS A 23 2.71 -25.47 1.16
CA HIS A 23 4.06 -25.06 1.52
C HIS A 23 4.17 -23.57 1.84
N SER A 24 3.12 -22.94 2.42
CA SER A 24 3.18 -21.51 2.81
C SER A 24 4.31 -21.21 3.80
N TRP A 25 4.71 -22.18 4.61
CA TRP A 25 5.85 -22.06 5.52
C TRP A 25 7.19 -21.84 4.80
N VAL A 26 7.35 -22.33 3.54
CA VAL A 26 8.56 -22.08 2.74
C VAL A 26 8.75 -20.61 2.45
N TYR A 27 7.66 -19.88 2.16
CA TYR A 27 7.73 -18.43 1.95
C TYR A 27 8.07 -17.68 3.23
N LEU A 28 7.59 -18.15 4.37
CA LEU A 28 7.94 -17.57 5.68
C LEU A 28 9.42 -17.77 5.97
N ILE A 29 9.95 -18.97 5.74
CA ILE A 29 11.39 -19.25 5.90
C ILE A 29 12.20 -18.40 4.90
N ALA A 30 11.80 -18.34 3.63
CA ALA A 30 12.48 -17.51 2.64
C ALA A 30 12.51 -16.03 3.07
N LEU A 31 11.41 -15.52 3.62
CA LEU A 31 11.35 -14.17 4.16
C LEU A 31 12.31 -13.97 5.35
N ILE A 32 12.34 -14.90 6.29
CA ILE A 32 13.27 -14.84 7.44
C ILE A 32 14.71 -14.84 6.95
N ILE A 33 15.05 -15.72 6.00
CA ILE A 33 16.38 -15.78 5.40
C ILE A 33 16.72 -14.44 4.73
N LEU A 34 15.79 -13.87 3.95
CA LEU A 34 15.98 -12.60 3.26
C LEU A 34 16.25 -11.46 4.26
N LEU A 35 15.43 -11.34 5.31
CA LEU A 35 15.58 -10.29 6.33
C LEU A 35 16.89 -10.46 7.11
N THR A 36 17.26 -11.69 7.43
CA THR A 36 18.52 -12.00 8.12
C THR A 36 19.71 -11.69 7.22
N THR A 37 19.69 -12.10 5.95
CA THR A 37 20.75 -11.80 4.97
C THR A 37 20.92 -10.29 4.81
N ARG A 38 19.80 -9.55 4.69
CA ARG A 38 19.81 -8.09 4.64
C ARG A 38 20.45 -7.48 5.90
N SER A 39 20.17 -8.05 7.07
CA SER A 39 20.73 -7.59 8.35
C SER A 39 22.23 -7.86 8.45
N VAL A 40 22.69 -9.03 7.99
CA VAL A 40 24.11 -9.37 7.90
C VAL A 40 24.83 -8.42 6.97
N PHE A 41 24.24 -8.10 5.81
CA PHE A 41 24.78 -7.13 4.89
C PHE A 41 24.96 -5.77 5.55
N TYR A 42 23.94 -5.25 6.22
CA TYR A 42 24.00 -3.96 6.91
C TYR A 42 25.05 -3.95 8.03
N HIS A 43 25.13 -5.04 8.79
CA HIS A 43 26.12 -5.16 9.85
C HIS A 43 27.56 -5.24 9.31
N ARG A 44 27.76 -5.92 8.17
CA ARG A 44 29.10 -6.12 7.61
C ARG A 44 29.65 -4.88 6.89
N PHE A 45 28.79 -4.20 6.14
CA PHE A 45 29.21 -3.07 5.27
C PHE A 45 28.87 -1.71 5.86
N GLY A 46 27.87 -1.60 6.73
CA GLY A 46 27.43 -0.33 7.29
C GLY A 46 28.52 0.45 8.03
N PRO A 47 29.29 -0.18 8.93
CA PRO A 47 30.34 0.53 9.65
C PRO A 47 31.43 1.10 8.76
N GLY A 48 31.78 0.41 7.66
CA GLY A 48 32.77 0.88 6.69
C GLY A 48 32.31 2.05 5.81
N LEU A 49 31.00 2.30 5.79
CA LEU A 49 30.36 3.39 5.02
C LEU A 49 29.83 4.51 5.93
N ASP A 50 30.11 4.47 7.22
CA ASP A 50 29.47 5.35 8.25
C ASP A 50 27.94 5.44 8.09
N TRP A 51 27.36 4.35 7.61
CA TRP A 51 25.93 4.30 7.33
C TRP A 51 25.13 4.06 8.60
N ILE A 52 24.39 5.08 9.02
CA ILE A 52 23.49 5.04 10.17
C ILE A 52 22.05 5.13 9.63
N PRO A 53 21.39 3.99 9.36
CA PRO A 53 20.01 4.02 8.91
C PRO A 53 19.10 4.58 9.99
N SER A 54 18.23 5.49 9.61
CA SER A 54 17.20 6.03 10.46
C SER A 54 15.82 5.62 9.94
N LEU A 55 14.91 5.32 10.87
CA LEU A 55 13.49 5.27 10.55
C LEU A 55 12.92 6.65 10.81
N GLU A 56 12.21 7.22 9.84
CA GLU A 56 11.48 8.47 10.04
C GLU A 56 10.49 8.27 11.20
N SER A 57 10.83 8.81 12.36
CA SER A 57 9.99 8.89 13.55
C SER A 57 9.98 10.33 14.03
N ILE A 58 8.91 10.76 14.68
CA ILE A 58 8.54 12.17 14.80
C ILE A 58 9.43 12.97 15.74
N ASP A 59 9.93 12.37 16.80
CA ASP A 59 10.72 13.10 17.80
C ASP A 59 12.19 12.68 17.83
N VAL A 60 12.46 11.44 17.59
CA VAL A 60 13.81 10.89 17.58
C VAL A 60 13.87 9.88 16.44
N ALA A 61 14.56 10.24 15.37
CA ALA A 61 14.90 9.24 14.39
C ALA A 61 15.77 8.19 15.09
N PRO A 62 15.25 6.99 15.42
CA PRO A 62 16.05 5.99 16.08
C PRO A 62 17.20 5.62 15.15
N HIS A 63 18.41 5.95 15.56
CA HIS A 63 19.61 5.68 14.82
C HIS A 63 20.02 4.23 15.07
N PHE A 64 19.81 3.39 14.09
CA PHE A 64 20.22 1.99 14.17
C PHE A 64 21.70 1.89 13.81
N ARG A 65 22.55 1.97 14.82
CA ARG A 65 23.98 1.74 14.61
C ARG A 65 24.20 0.33 14.07
N SER A 66 24.77 0.27 12.88
CA SER A 66 25.04 -0.98 12.16
C SER A 66 26.11 -1.86 12.82
N ASP A 67 26.88 -1.31 13.77
CA ASP A 67 27.87 -2.02 14.58
C ASP A 67 27.25 -3.19 15.38
N PHE A 68 25.96 -3.09 15.72
CA PHE A 68 25.24 -4.11 16.48
C PHE A 68 24.29 -4.89 15.60
N PHE A 69 24.53 -6.18 15.41
CA PHE A 69 23.69 -7.05 14.60
C PHE A 69 22.19 -7.01 14.98
N GLN A 70 21.89 -6.97 16.29
CA GLN A 70 20.50 -6.88 16.77
C GLN A 70 19.79 -5.61 16.28
N ARG A 71 20.50 -4.48 16.23
CA ARG A 71 19.95 -3.22 15.71
C ARG A 71 19.76 -3.26 14.20
N ALA A 72 20.70 -3.86 13.46
CA ALA A 72 20.57 -4.07 12.02
C ALA A 72 19.38 -5.01 11.70
N LEU A 73 19.18 -6.07 12.51
CA LEU A 73 18.04 -6.97 12.36
C LEU A 73 16.72 -6.28 12.68
N ALA A 74 16.66 -5.50 13.75
CA ALA A 74 15.49 -4.70 14.09
C ALA A 74 15.14 -3.73 12.95
N TYR A 75 16.10 -2.97 12.45
CA TYR A 75 15.89 -2.07 11.33
C TYR A 75 15.37 -2.80 10.08
N SER A 76 15.99 -3.93 9.72
CA SER A 76 15.57 -4.73 8.57
C SER A 76 14.12 -5.19 8.69
N THR A 77 13.74 -5.69 9.85
CA THR A 77 12.39 -6.22 10.10
C THR A 77 11.36 -5.11 10.19
N ILE A 78 11.64 -4.05 10.94
CA ILE A 78 10.73 -2.92 11.11
C ILE A 78 10.49 -2.21 9.78
N SER A 79 11.55 -1.91 9.02
CA SER A 79 11.41 -1.27 7.72
C SER A 79 10.57 -2.10 6.75
N PHE A 80 10.74 -3.43 6.75
CA PHE A 80 9.92 -4.33 5.96
C PHE A 80 8.45 -4.32 6.42
N ALA A 81 8.19 -4.38 7.73
CA ALA A 81 6.84 -4.35 8.28
C ALA A 81 6.11 -3.04 7.94
N ARG A 82 6.79 -1.90 7.99
CA ARG A 82 6.24 -0.60 7.54
C ARG A 82 5.90 -0.60 6.05
N TRP A 83 6.80 -1.10 5.19
CA TRP A 83 6.52 -1.24 3.76
C TRP A 83 5.30 -2.15 3.51
N LEU A 84 5.19 -3.24 4.26
CA LEU A 84 4.05 -4.14 4.16
C LEU A 84 2.76 -3.45 4.59
N SER A 85 2.76 -2.69 5.69
CA SER A 85 1.63 -1.89 6.15
C SER A 85 1.18 -0.90 5.07
N ALA A 86 2.10 -0.09 4.54
CA ALA A 86 1.81 0.85 3.46
C ALA A 86 1.27 0.16 2.20
N LEU A 87 1.80 -1.01 1.84
CA LEU A 87 1.29 -1.83 0.73
C LEU A 87 -0.16 -2.25 0.96
N TYR A 88 -0.51 -2.69 2.18
CA TYR A 88 -1.90 -3.08 2.49
C TYR A 88 -2.86 -1.89 2.43
N PHE A 89 -2.43 -0.68 2.81
CA PHE A 89 -3.22 0.53 2.58
C PHE A 89 -3.47 0.78 1.09
N CYS A 90 -2.45 0.65 0.25
CA CYS A 90 -2.59 0.75 -1.21
C CYS A 90 -3.56 -0.31 -1.77
N LEU A 91 -3.46 -1.55 -1.31
CA LEU A 91 -4.35 -2.63 -1.72
C LEU A 91 -5.79 -2.40 -1.25
N ALA A 92 -6.00 -1.85 -0.04
CA ALA A 92 -7.33 -1.49 0.45
C ALA A 92 -7.96 -0.38 -0.40
N LEU A 93 -7.17 0.63 -0.82
CA LEU A 93 -7.61 1.64 -1.79
C LEU A 93 -8.06 0.99 -3.10
N LEU A 94 -7.22 0.15 -3.68
CA LEU A 94 -7.51 -0.54 -4.94
C LEU A 94 -8.74 -1.46 -4.82
N ALA A 95 -8.93 -2.11 -3.68
CA ALA A 95 -10.11 -2.94 -3.41
C ALA A 95 -11.41 -2.12 -3.29
N SER A 96 -11.29 -0.85 -2.88
CA SER A 96 -12.44 0.07 -2.80
C SER A 96 -12.90 0.56 -4.17
N ILE A 97 -12.02 0.53 -5.16
CA ILE A 97 -12.33 0.89 -6.54
C ILE A 97 -12.98 -0.32 -7.22
N LYS A 98 -14.32 -0.33 -7.32
CA LYS A 98 -15.06 -1.41 -7.98
C LYS A 98 -15.01 -1.21 -9.51
N PRO A 99 -14.29 -2.03 -10.28
CA PRO A 99 -14.33 -1.96 -11.72
C PRO A 99 -15.66 -2.54 -12.26
N ASP A 100 -16.23 -1.91 -13.29
CA ASP A 100 -17.57 -2.27 -13.83
C ASP A 100 -17.52 -3.33 -14.95
N THR A 101 -16.35 -3.83 -15.33
CA THR A 101 -16.17 -4.66 -16.53
C THR A 101 -15.59 -6.05 -16.24
N ASP A 102 -15.41 -6.87 -17.29
CA ASP A 102 -14.79 -8.20 -17.22
C ASP A 102 -13.36 -8.17 -16.66
N THR A 103 -12.64 -7.06 -16.79
CA THR A 103 -11.38 -6.80 -16.09
C THR A 103 -11.54 -6.84 -14.56
N ALA A 104 -12.75 -6.60 -14.06
CA ALA A 104 -13.10 -6.76 -12.65
C ALA A 104 -12.81 -8.17 -12.11
N LYS A 105 -12.95 -9.19 -12.93
CA LYS A 105 -12.71 -10.59 -12.51
C LYS A 105 -11.23 -10.83 -12.24
N ILE A 106 -10.36 -10.36 -13.13
CA ILE A 106 -8.90 -10.47 -12.99
C ILE A 106 -8.45 -9.68 -11.76
N TRP A 107 -8.94 -8.45 -11.62
CA TRP A 107 -8.62 -7.57 -10.50
C TRP A 107 -9.09 -8.12 -9.15
N ARG A 108 -10.31 -8.62 -9.07
CA ARG A 108 -10.82 -9.30 -7.86
C ARG A 108 -10.04 -10.56 -7.54
N SER A 109 -9.65 -11.34 -8.56
CA SER A 109 -8.81 -12.52 -8.37
C SER A 109 -7.44 -12.14 -7.80
N PHE A 110 -6.81 -11.09 -8.33
CA PHE A 110 -5.56 -10.55 -7.82
C PHE A 110 -5.70 -10.09 -6.36
N LEU A 111 -6.68 -9.25 -6.06
CA LEU A 111 -6.92 -8.77 -4.69
C LEU A 111 -7.21 -9.92 -3.72
N ARG A 112 -8.02 -10.89 -4.14
CA ARG A 112 -8.28 -12.10 -3.33
C ARG A 112 -7.01 -12.92 -3.09
N SER A 113 -6.10 -12.99 -4.05
CA SER A 113 -4.82 -13.68 -3.86
C SER A 113 -3.92 -12.98 -2.85
N GLN A 114 -3.97 -11.64 -2.76
CA GLN A 114 -3.18 -10.85 -1.82
C GLN A 114 -3.80 -10.79 -0.42
N PHE A 115 -5.10 -10.60 -0.34
CA PHE A 115 -5.82 -10.53 0.94
C PHE A 115 -6.25 -11.90 1.49
N GLY A 116 -6.14 -12.97 0.69
CA GLY A 116 -6.61 -14.29 1.07
C GLY A 116 -8.11 -14.28 1.42
N TRP A 117 -8.46 -14.78 2.61
CA TRP A 117 -9.84 -14.79 3.12
C TRP A 117 -10.41 -13.37 3.35
N LEU A 118 -9.58 -12.38 3.66
CA LEU A 118 -10.00 -10.98 3.82
C LEU A 118 -10.49 -10.37 2.50
N GLY A 119 -10.05 -10.87 1.34
CA GLY A 119 -10.48 -10.36 0.02
C GLY A 119 -11.97 -10.54 -0.29
N GLY A 120 -12.71 -11.29 0.53
CA GLY A 120 -14.16 -11.40 0.48
C GLY A 120 -14.92 -10.37 1.32
N LEU A 121 -14.22 -9.59 2.15
CA LEU A 121 -14.82 -8.60 3.04
C LEU A 121 -15.29 -7.36 2.27
N SER A 122 -16.19 -6.61 2.92
CA SER A 122 -16.57 -5.29 2.41
C SER A 122 -15.38 -4.33 2.43
N PRO A 123 -15.34 -3.30 1.57
CA PRO A 123 -14.26 -2.31 1.57
C PRO A 123 -14.02 -1.68 2.95
N ALA A 124 -15.09 -1.39 3.71
CA ALA A 124 -14.97 -0.83 5.05
C ALA A 124 -14.24 -1.77 6.01
N LEU A 125 -14.53 -3.07 5.95
CA LEU A 125 -13.83 -4.08 6.77
C LEU A 125 -12.38 -4.27 6.32
N LEU A 126 -12.08 -4.13 5.03
CA LEU A 126 -10.70 -4.15 4.53
C LEU A 126 -9.91 -2.95 5.08
N TRP A 127 -10.47 -1.75 5.06
CA TRP A 127 -9.85 -0.58 5.66
C TRP A 127 -9.64 -0.76 7.17
N ALA A 128 -10.65 -1.26 7.89
CA ALA A 128 -10.54 -1.53 9.31
C ALA A 128 -9.46 -2.56 9.62
N SER A 129 -9.38 -3.66 8.86
CA SER A 129 -8.35 -4.69 9.04
C SER A 129 -6.95 -4.15 8.74
N THR A 130 -6.79 -3.30 7.72
CA THR A 130 -5.54 -2.64 7.40
C THR A 130 -5.11 -1.68 8.52
N LEU A 131 -6.05 -0.92 9.08
CA LEU A 131 -5.80 -0.02 10.21
C LEU A 131 -5.36 -0.83 11.44
N VAL A 132 -6.02 -1.93 11.76
CA VAL A 132 -5.62 -2.82 12.87
C VAL A 132 -4.21 -3.37 12.63
N LEU A 133 -3.89 -3.79 11.40
CA LEU A 133 -2.55 -4.25 11.05
C LEU A 133 -1.50 -3.15 11.29
N ALA A 134 -1.77 -1.92 10.84
CA ALA A 134 -0.88 -0.78 11.05
C ALA A 134 -0.66 -0.50 12.56
N ILE A 135 -1.73 -0.51 13.35
CA ILE A 135 -1.65 -0.36 14.81
C ILE A 135 -0.73 -1.44 15.40
N LEU A 136 -0.93 -2.69 15.02
CA LEU A 136 -0.10 -3.81 15.52
C LEU A 136 1.37 -3.66 15.09
N VAL A 137 1.65 -3.27 13.86
CA VAL A 137 3.01 -3.04 13.37
C VAL A 137 3.67 -1.94 14.19
N HIS A 138 3.04 -0.78 14.33
CA HIS A 138 3.67 0.37 15.02
C HIS A 138 3.77 0.19 16.53
N THR A 139 2.84 -0.50 17.18
CA THR A 139 2.96 -0.83 18.60
C THR A 139 4.07 -1.83 18.86
N THR A 140 4.20 -2.87 18.01
CA THR A 140 5.28 -3.86 18.11
C THR A 140 6.64 -3.21 17.83
N GLU A 141 6.71 -2.33 16.82
CA GLU A 141 7.88 -1.53 16.51
C GLU A 141 8.33 -0.69 17.71
N SER A 142 7.41 0.07 18.29
CA SER A 142 7.69 0.95 19.43
C SER A 142 8.20 0.15 20.63
N ALA A 143 7.59 -1.00 20.91
CA ALA A 143 8.03 -1.90 21.98
C ALA A 143 9.42 -2.47 21.70
N TRP A 144 9.71 -2.85 20.45
CA TRP A 144 11.02 -3.38 20.09
C TRP A 144 12.12 -2.31 20.15
N ILE A 145 11.87 -1.11 19.63
CA ILE A 145 12.80 0.03 19.71
C ILE A 145 13.13 0.35 21.17
N ALA A 146 12.13 0.35 22.05
CA ALA A 146 12.33 0.56 23.48
C ALA A 146 13.21 -0.56 24.10
N HIS A 147 12.95 -1.81 23.75
CA HIS A 147 13.70 -2.97 24.25
C HIS A 147 15.20 -2.96 23.87
N ILE A 148 15.51 -2.57 22.63
CA ILE A 148 16.92 -2.50 22.15
C ILE A 148 17.64 -1.19 22.54
N GLY A 149 16.98 -0.33 23.31
CA GLY A 149 17.54 0.95 23.75
C GLY A 149 17.90 1.91 22.60
N ALA A 150 17.21 1.80 21.45
CA ALA A 150 17.41 2.67 20.30
C ALA A 150 16.52 3.91 20.32
N GLY A 151 15.56 3.99 21.25
CA GLY A 151 14.65 5.13 21.44
C GLY A 151 15.18 6.10 22.50
N GLY A 152 14.93 7.40 22.30
CA GLY A 152 15.19 8.42 23.32
C GLY A 152 14.28 8.23 24.55
N THR A 153 14.76 8.67 25.71
CA THR A 153 14.24 8.31 27.05
C THR A 153 12.90 8.90 27.43
N HIS A 154 12.22 9.71 26.60
CA HIS A 154 11.13 10.56 27.12
C HIS A 154 9.80 10.59 26.38
N SER A 155 9.60 9.88 25.31
CA SER A 155 8.29 9.86 24.65
C SER A 155 7.54 8.55 24.83
N SER A 156 6.31 8.61 25.32
CA SER A 156 5.42 7.46 25.32
C SER A 156 5.26 6.96 23.87
N PRO A 157 5.57 5.68 23.59
CA PRO A 157 5.52 5.14 22.23
C PRO A 157 4.14 5.29 21.55
N TYR A 158 3.10 5.50 22.36
CA TYR A 158 1.73 5.60 21.88
C TYR A 158 1.32 7.01 21.42
N LYS A 159 2.04 8.06 21.82
CA LYS A 159 1.71 9.45 21.42
C LYS A 159 1.81 9.64 19.90
N HIS A 160 2.72 8.94 19.26
CA HIS A 160 3.02 9.09 17.84
C HIS A 160 2.29 8.11 16.94
N LEU A 161 1.53 7.17 17.54
CA LEU A 161 0.82 6.13 16.78
C LEU A 161 -0.11 6.71 15.68
N PRO A 162 -0.96 7.71 15.93
CA PRO A 162 -1.83 8.26 14.88
C PRO A 162 -1.04 8.82 13.70
N LEU A 163 0.10 9.42 13.98
CA LEU A 163 0.94 10.02 12.96
C LEU A 163 1.68 8.98 12.12
N LEU A 164 2.17 7.89 12.73
CA LEU A 164 2.78 6.78 12.02
C LEU A 164 1.78 6.12 11.06
N ILE A 165 0.53 5.98 11.50
CA ILE A 165 -0.57 5.50 10.65
C ILE A 165 -0.85 6.49 9.49
N MET A 166 -0.80 7.80 9.74
CA MET A 166 -0.93 8.81 8.69
C MET A 166 0.22 8.74 7.67
N LEU A 167 1.44 8.42 8.10
CA LEU A 167 2.56 8.22 7.19
C LEU A 167 2.35 6.98 6.27
N ASP A 168 1.81 5.89 6.80
CA ASP A 168 1.44 4.73 5.99
C ASP A 168 0.31 5.10 5.00
N PHE A 169 -0.70 5.85 5.47
CA PHE A 169 -1.79 6.33 4.62
C PHE A 169 -1.30 7.22 3.47
N ARG A 170 -0.21 7.96 3.66
CA ARG A 170 0.44 8.76 2.60
C ARG A 170 0.73 7.96 1.33
N ALA A 171 1.05 6.67 1.46
CA ALA A 171 1.28 5.79 0.32
C ALA A 171 0.04 5.68 -0.60
N THR A 172 -1.17 5.69 -0.04
CA THR A 172 -2.41 5.65 -0.83
C THR A 172 -2.61 6.92 -1.64
N VAL A 173 -2.20 8.06 -1.09
CA VAL A 173 -2.30 9.36 -1.77
C VAL A 173 -1.31 9.41 -2.93
N TYR A 174 -0.07 8.92 -2.75
CA TYR A 174 0.90 8.78 -3.85
C TYR A 174 0.39 7.84 -4.95
N LEU A 175 -0.17 6.69 -4.57
CA LEU A 175 -0.75 5.76 -5.53
C LEU A 175 -1.92 6.42 -6.29
N SER A 176 -2.78 7.15 -5.59
CA SER A 176 -3.88 7.90 -6.21
C SER A 176 -3.37 8.92 -7.21
N MET A 177 -2.31 9.65 -6.88
CA MET A 177 -1.66 10.60 -7.80
C MET A 177 -1.12 9.91 -9.05
N ILE A 178 -0.43 8.78 -8.89
CA ILE A 178 0.09 8.01 -10.03
C ILE A 178 -1.07 7.59 -10.94
N ILE A 179 -2.15 7.04 -10.37
CA ILE A 179 -3.32 6.62 -11.14
C ILE A 179 -3.96 7.82 -11.87
N LEU A 180 -4.14 8.96 -11.19
CA LEU A 180 -4.71 10.17 -11.79
C LEU A 180 -3.81 10.73 -12.90
N THR A 181 -2.50 10.72 -12.72
CA THR A 181 -1.54 11.14 -13.74
C THR A 181 -1.64 10.26 -14.99
N LEU A 182 -1.64 8.94 -14.80
CA LEU A 182 -1.79 7.98 -15.89
C LEU A 182 -3.15 8.10 -16.57
N PHE A 183 -4.20 8.37 -15.80
CA PHE A 183 -5.55 8.63 -16.33
C PHE A 183 -5.57 9.88 -17.20
N ILE A 184 -4.98 11.00 -16.75
CA ILE A 184 -4.87 12.23 -17.53
C ILE A 184 -4.09 11.95 -18.81
N LEU A 185 -2.93 11.29 -18.72
CA LEU A 185 -2.12 10.95 -19.90
C LEU A 185 -2.92 10.12 -20.91
N ASN A 186 -3.65 9.09 -20.44
CA ASN A 186 -4.45 8.24 -21.31
C ASN A 186 -5.65 8.99 -21.93
N SER A 187 -6.16 10.02 -21.26
CA SER A 187 -7.24 10.87 -21.79
C SER A 187 -6.80 11.78 -22.93
N TYR A 188 -5.52 12.18 -22.97
CA TYR A 188 -4.97 13.05 -24.02
C TYR A 188 -4.19 12.28 -25.08
N VAL A 189 -3.60 11.12 -24.72
CA VAL A 189 -2.82 10.28 -25.61
C VAL A 189 -3.43 8.90 -25.65
N TYR A 190 -3.94 8.50 -26.81
CA TYR A 190 -4.49 7.16 -26.97
C TYR A 190 -3.39 6.11 -27.01
N PHE A 191 -3.29 5.30 -25.97
CA PHE A 191 -2.32 4.20 -25.85
C PHE A 191 -2.86 2.83 -26.31
N GLY A 192 -4.02 2.81 -26.94
CA GLY A 192 -4.66 1.59 -27.44
C GLY A 192 -5.57 0.90 -26.43
N ASP A 193 -6.15 -0.23 -26.86
CA ASP A 193 -7.17 -0.99 -26.09
C ASP A 193 -6.60 -1.99 -25.07
N HIS A 194 -5.36 -1.78 -24.63
CA HIS A 194 -4.76 -2.69 -23.68
C HIS A 194 -5.51 -2.70 -22.33
N PRO A 195 -5.76 -3.85 -21.71
CA PRO A 195 -6.49 -3.97 -20.43
C PRO A 195 -5.96 -3.10 -19.30
N PHE A 196 -4.65 -2.84 -19.29
CA PHE A 196 -4.02 -1.95 -18.32
C PHE A 196 -4.61 -0.53 -18.37
N TRP A 197 -4.71 0.07 -19.57
CA TRP A 197 -5.23 1.43 -19.75
C TRP A 197 -6.73 1.51 -19.43
N LYS A 198 -7.51 0.49 -19.79
CA LYS A 198 -8.92 0.39 -19.38
C LYS A 198 -9.08 0.36 -17.85
N ASN A 199 -8.16 -0.31 -17.15
CA ASN A 199 -8.15 -0.31 -15.69
C ASN A 199 -7.78 1.06 -15.12
N ILE A 200 -6.78 1.74 -15.68
CA ILE A 200 -6.40 3.11 -15.28
C ILE A 200 -7.57 4.06 -15.45
N ASP A 201 -8.29 4.01 -16.58
CA ASP A 201 -9.47 4.84 -16.82
C ASP A 201 -10.58 4.58 -15.81
N ASN A 202 -10.86 3.32 -15.51
CA ASN A 202 -11.85 2.93 -14.50
C ASN A 202 -11.45 3.42 -13.10
N CYS A 203 -10.18 3.23 -12.74
CA CYS A 203 -9.66 3.67 -11.44
C CYS A 203 -9.67 5.20 -11.33
N GLY A 204 -9.18 5.92 -12.35
CA GLY A 204 -9.17 7.37 -12.38
C GLY A 204 -10.58 7.95 -12.30
N THR A 205 -11.51 7.46 -13.14
CA THR A 205 -12.91 7.88 -13.12
C THR A 205 -13.56 7.72 -11.75
N ARG A 206 -13.21 6.66 -11.02
CA ARG A 206 -13.75 6.41 -9.67
C ARG A 206 -13.09 7.28 -8.61
N LEU A 207 -11.79 7.49 -8.68
CA LEU A 207 -11.05 8.34 -7.75
C LEU A 207 -11.55 9.79 -7.79
N PHE A 208 -11.86 10.33 -8.96
CA PHE A 208 -12.40 11.69 -9.02
C PHE A 208 -13.93 11.76 -9.03
N ALA A 209 -14.64 10.63 -8.88
CA ALA A 209 -16.11 10.61 -8.81
C ALA A 209 -16.70 11.61 -7.81
N PRO A 210 -16.12 11.85 -6.61
CA PRO A 210 -16.61 12.87 -5.68
C PRO A 210 -16.62 14.27 -6.29
N PHE A 211 -15.69 14.56 -7.20
CA PHE A 211 -15.51 15.88 -7.84
C PHE A 211 -16.34 16.04 -9.12
N ARG A 212 -17.03 14.98 -9.59
CA ARG A 212 -17.87 15.05 -10.82
C ARG A 212 -19.00 16.08 -10.75
N LYS A 213 -19.44 16.44 -9.54
CA LYS A 213 -20.47 17.47 -9.34
C LYS A 213 -19.95 18.88 -9.66
N THR A 214 -18.66 19.09 -9.56
CA THR A 214 -17.98 20.38 -9.82
C THR A 214 -17.28 20.37 -11.16
N ARG A 215 -17.95 19.86 -12.23
CA ARG A 215 -17.35 19.83 -13.56
C ARG A 215 -16.88 21.22 -13.97
N LEU A 216 -15.58 21.39 -13.99
CA LEU A 216 -14.94 22.60 -14.51
C LEU A 216 -14.46 22.30 -15.93
N ILE A 217 -15.27 22.71 -16.88
CA ILE A 217 -14.96 22.57 -18.31
C ILE A 217 -14.47 23.93 -18.80
N ALA A 218 -13.22 24.02 -19.21
CA ALA A 218 -12.64 25.18 -19.88
C ALA A 218 -12.55 24.88 -21.37
N GLY A 219 -13.51 25.37 -22.15
CA GLY A 219 -13.61 25.08 -23.57
C GLY A 219 -13.91 23.59 -23.84
N LYS A 220 -12.96 22.87 -24.42
CA LYS A 220 -13.06 21.41 -24.68
C LYS A 220 -12.32 20.52 -23.64
N VAL A 221 -11.69 21.15 -22.68
CA VAL A 221 -10.84 20.45 -21.70
C VAL A 221 -11.58 20.30 -20.37
N ASP A 222 -11.65 19.08 -19.85
CA ASP A 222 -12.15 18.80 -18.50
C ASP A 222 -11.00 18.99 -17.48
N LEU A 223 -11.11 20.05 -16.67
CA LEU A 223 -10.13 20.36 -15.63
C LEU A 223 -10.37 19.61 -14.32
N THR A 224 -11.44 18.83 -14.21
CA THR A 224 -11.80 18.12 -12.98
C THR A 224 -10.68 17.18 -12.47
N PRO A 225 -9.97 16.40 -13.32
CA PRO A 225 -8.87 15.55 -12.86
C PRO A 225 -7.68 16.34 -12.27
N PHE A 226 -7.42 17.55 -12.79
CA PHE A 226 -6.36 18.42 -12.29
C PHE A 226 -6.66 18.94 -10.88
N ILE A 227 -7.94 19.23 -10.59
CA ILE A 227 -8.35 19.61 -9.23
C ILE A 227 -8.14 18.46 -8.27
N ALA A 228 -8.53 17.24 -8.63
CA ALA A 228 -8.31 16.06 -7.81
C ALA A 228 -6.80 15.85 -7.53
N MET A 229 -5.95 16.07 -8.53
CA MET A 229 -4.50 15.99 -8.39
C MET A 229 -3.94 17.11 -7.49
N THR A 230 -4.45 18.33 -7.60
CA THR A 230 -4.07 19.46 -6.74
C THR A 230 -4.44 19.18 -5.29
N ILE A 231 -5.62 18.62 -5.03
CA ILE A 231 -6.04 18.22 -3.69
C ILE A 231 -5.15 17.11 -3.15
N ALA A 232 -4.81 16.11 -3.96
CA ALA A 232 -3.89 15.04 -3.56
C ALA A 232 -2.50 15.62 -3.21
N LEU A 233 -1.98 16.56 -3.98
CA LEU A 233 -0.74 17.29 -3.69
C LEU A 233 -0.83 18.07 -2.37
N ALA A 234 -1.93 18.77 -2.14
CA ALA A 234 -2.16 19.49 -0.88
C ALA A 234 -2.17 18.54 0.31
N ILE A 235 -2.82 17.37 0.19
CA ILE A 235 -2.82 16.33 1.22
C ILE A 235 -1.39 15.84 1.47
N ILE A 236 -0.60 15.56 0.43
CA ILE A 236 0.79 15.11 0.56
C ILE A 236 1.62 16.19 1.27
N PHE A 237 1.40 17.46 0.93
CA PHE A 237 2.10 18.57 1.56
C PHE A 237 1.77 18.65 3.06
N VAL A 238 0.51 18.50 3.46
CA VAL A 238 0.08 18.47 4.86
C VAL A 238 0.65 17.24 5.59
N LEU A 239 0.71 16.09 4.89
CA LEU A 239 1.26 14.85 5.44
C LEU A 239 2.79 14.79 5.40
N ARG A 240 3.49 15.89 5.08
CA ARG A 240 4.94 15.95 5.26
C ARG A 240 5.31 15.88 6.73
N HIS A 241 6.33 15.09 7.02
CA HIS A 241 6.83 14.85 8.36
C HIS A 241 7.10 16.15 9.15
N GLU A 242 7.70 17.15 8.50
CA GLU A 242 8.04 18.44 9.11
C GLU A 242 6.81 19.23 9.59
N GLN A 243 5.74 19.20 8.80
CA GLN A 243 4.48 19.90 9.11
C GLN A 243 3.76 19.20 10.26
N LEU A 244 3.67 17.89 10.20
CA LEU A 244 3.00 17.09 11.22
C LEU A 244 3.74 17.14 12.57
N ALA A 245 5.07 17.11 12.55
CA ALA A 245 5.88 17.28 13.76
C ALA A 245 5.68 18.65 14.41
N ALA A 246 5.47 19.71 13.61
CA ALA A 246 5.18 21.06 14.12
C ALA A 246 3.80 21.16 14.78
N TRP A 247 2.81 20.38 14.32
CA TRP A 247 1.44 20.40 14.87
C TRP A 247 1.30 19.60 16.18
N LEU A 248 2.24 18.75 16.51
CA LEU A 248 2.22 17.87 17.68
C LEU A 248 3.15 18.33 18.82
N ARG A 249 3.89 19.40 18.60
CA ARG A 249 4.66 20.12 19.63
C ARG A 249 3.79 21.10 20.37
#